data_aabcceca76282bd64d6dcde783dbd941
#
_entry.id   aabcceca76282bd64d6dcde783dbd941
#
_cell.length_a   1.000
_cell.length_b   1.000
_cell.length_c   1.000
_cell.angle_alpha   90.00
_cell.angle_beta   90.00
_cell.angle_gamma   90.00
#
_symmetry.space_group_name_H-M   'P 1'
#
loop_
_entity.id
_entity.type
_entity.pdbx_description
1 polymer ?
#
loop_
_entity_poly.entity_id
_entity_poly.type
_entity_poly.pdbx_seq_one_letter_code
_entity_poly.pdbx_strand_id
1 'polypeptide(L)'
;VLWYKAWLETRTRFLTCLSFLVAILVFFVHHAESILPAKSNGYELMFYAHFYLAALWVLSVVLLGMGGLLRERATGVSSFTVALPVSRERLVTVRLSVGVLQAVALAIVPWIAILLVSSSNGRPFPISQACFYVLLLIGGGLVYFAVAIFVSSIVEGEYTAPAVAYGVLILVAIVCGSVSKLRTYLDLWRFITGDRYYNRTTHLLSGPFPWFGIACCGCIAAVLFLGSLRATGNQDF
;
A
#
# COMPACT_ATOMS: atom_id res chain seq x y z
N VAL A 1 -20.02 15.87 5.17
CA VAL A 1 -20.87 14.90 4.42
C VAL A 1 -20.02 14.10 3.42
N LEU A 2 -19.20 14.70 2.53
CA LEU A 2 -18.42 13.99 1.50
C LEU A 2 -17.39 13.01 2.08
N TRP A 3 -16.66 13.39 3.12
CA TRP A 3 -15.68 12.53 3.81
C TRP A 3 -16.34 11.30 4.40
N TYR A 4 -17.52 11.49 5.01
CA TYR A 4 -18.29 10.39 5.58
C TYR A 4 -18.80 9.43 4.49
N LYS A 5 -19.26 9.95 3.34
CA LYS A 5 -19.64 9.13 2.18
C LYS A 5 -18.45 8.30 1.70
N ALA A 6 -17.32 8.93 1.44
CA ALA A 6 -16.10 8.26 0.98
C ALA A 6 -15.62 7.17 1.97
N TRP A 7 -15.71 7.44 3.28
CA TRP A 7 -15.44 6.45 4.33
C TRP A 7 -16.41 5.26 4.27
N LEU A 8 -17.73 5.51 4.17
CA LEU A 8 -18.74 4.45 4.12
C LEU A 8 -18.54 3.51 2.93
N GLU A 9 -18.13 4.04 1.78
CA GLU A 9 -17.90 3.27 0.56
C GLU A 9 -16.70 2.31 0.67
N THR A 10 -15.68 2.69 1.44
CA THR A 10 -14.43 1.95 1.55
C THR A 10 -14.26 1.20 2.87
N ARG A 11 -15.08 1.51 3.91
CA ARG A 11 -14.90 0.99 5.26
C ARG A 11 -14.87 -0.53 5.36
N THR A 12 -15.76 -1.21 4.66
CA THR A 12 -15.83 -2.69 4.68
C THR A 12 -14.56 -3.31 4.13
N ARG A 13 -14.09 -2.83 2.98
CA ARG A 13 -12.83 -3.29 2.37
C ARG A 13 -11.64 -2.97 3.26
N PHE A 14 -11.60 -1.76 3.80
CA PHE A 14 -10.55 -1.34 4.72
C PHE A 14 -10.50 -2.21 5.98
N LEU A 15 -11.64 -2.41 6.65
CA LEU A 15 -11.71 -3.21 7.87
C LEU A 15 -11.39 -4.69 7.62
N THR A 16 -11.86 -5.27 6.51
CA THR A 16 -11.51 -6.66 6.16
C THR A 16 -10.02 -6.80 5.85
N CYS A 17 -9.43 -5.90 5.07
CA CYS A 17 -8.00 -5.89 4.80
C CYS A 17 -7.18 -5.72 6.09
N LEU A 18 -7.57 -4.76 6.94
CA LEU A 18 -6.89 -4.50 8.20
C LEU A 18 -6.92 -5.72 9.13
N SER A 19 -8.11 -6.30 9.34
CA SER A 19 -8.27 -7.48 10.18
C SER A 19 -7.46 -8.66 9.66
N PHE A 20 -7.45 -8.87 8.35
CA PHE A 20 -6.69 -9.94 7.71
C PHE A 20 -5.18 -9.73 7.87
N LEU A 21 -4.68 -8.51 7.62
CA LEU A 21 -3.27 -8.16 7.82
C LEU A 21 -2.83 -8.39 9.27
N VAL A 22 -3.59 -7.88 10.22
CA VAL A 22 -3.26 -8.03 11.65
C VAL A 22 -3.31 -9.49 12.06
N ALA A 23 -4.35 -10.23 11.67
CA ALA A 23 -4.51 -11.66 12.03
C ALA A 23 -3.35 -12.51 11.48
N ILE A 24 -2.98 -12.35 10.21
CA ILE A 24 -1.85 -13.10 9.61
C ILE A 24 -0.54 -12.76 10.30
N LEU A 25 -0.27 -11.50 10.60
CA LEU A 25 0.98 -11.11 11.21
C LEU A 25 1.09 -11.55 12.67
N VAL A 26 0.02 -11.43 13.43
CA VAL A 26 -0.04 -11.96 14.81
C VAL A 26 0.18 -13.46 14.79
N PHE A 27 -0.51 -14.17 13.89
CA PHE A 27 -0.31 -15.62 13.72
C PHE A 27 1.14 -15.96 13.37
N PHE A 28 1.75 -15.23 12.42
CA PHE A 28 3.12 -15.44 11.99
C PHE A 28 4.13 -15.19 13.13
N VAL A 29 3.97 -14.10 13.88
CA VAL A 29 4.86 -13.76 15.00
C VAL A 29 4.66 -14.75 16.17
N HIS A 30 3.44 -15.21 16.42
CA HIS A 30 3.15 -16.18 17.49
C HIS A 30 3.71 -17.57 17.18
N HIS A 31 3.63 -18.02 15.93
CA HIS A 31 4.12 -19.34 15.49
C HIS A 31 5.53 -19.30 14.90
N ALA A 32 6.26 -18.23 15.13
CA ALA A 32 7.58 -18.02 14.57
C ALA A 32 8.58 -19.15 14.88
N GLU A 33 8.51 -19.71 16.09
CA GLU A 33 9.41 -20.79 16.53
C GLU A 33 9.19 -22.10 15.75
N SER A 34 7.96 -22.33 15.27
CA SER A 34 7.64 -23.53 14.48
C SER A 34 7.90 -23.35 12.99
N ILE A 35 7.93 -22.10 12.51
CA ILE A 35 8.07 -21.77 11.09
C ILE A 35 9.53 -21.53 10.70
N LEU A 36 10.34 -20.99 11.61
CA LEU A 36 11.74 -20.67 11.37
C LEU A 36 12.70 -21.69 12.00
N PRO A 37 13.89 -21.90 11.40
CA PRO A 37 14.91 -22.78 11.99
C PRO A 37 15.28 -22.32 13.41
N ALA A 38 15.56 -23.24 14.31
CA ALA A 38 15.87 -23.00 15.72
C ALA A 38 17.04 -22.01 16.00
N LYS A 39 17.81 -21.63 14.97
CA LYS A 39 18.94 -20.70 15.04
C LYS A 39 18.62 -19.28 14.53
N SER A 40 17.37 -19.00 14.09
CA SER A 40 17.06 -17.67 13.57
C SER A 40 16.98 -16.63 14.69
N ASN A 41 17.70 -15.51 14.52
CA ASN A 41 17.59 -14.37 15.41
C ASN A 41 16.19 -13.75 15.28
N GLY A 42 15.62 -13.26 16.40
CA GLY A 42 14.31 -12.60 16.39
C GLY A 42 14.18 -11.44 15.38
N TYR A 43 15.28 -10.83 15.00
CA TYR A 43 15.32 -9.76 13.97
C TYR A 43 15.11 -10.27 12.55
N GLU A 44 15.61 -11.47 12.23
CA GLU A 44 15.37 -12.13 10.94
C GLU A 44 13.89 -12.41 10.73
N LEU A 45 13.20 -12.85 11.80
CA LEU A 45 11.76 -13.04 11.79
C LEU A 45 11.01 -11.77 11.40
N MET A 46 11.42 -10.62 11.95
CA MET A 46 10.74 -9.34 11.66
C MET A 46 10.94 -8.89 10.21
N PHE A 47 12.08 -9.22 9.60
CA PHE A 47 12.29 -8.98 8.17
C PHE A 47 11.32 -9.81 7.31
N TYR A 48 11.17 -11.11 7.62
CA TYR A 48 10.20 -11.95 6.92
C TYR A 48 8.76 -11.50 7.18
N ALA A 49 8.41 -11.17 8.41
CA ALA A 49 7.10 -10.63 8.74
C ALA A 49 6.79 -9.36 7.94
N HIS A 50 7.77 -8.46 7.81
CA HIS A 50 7.62 -7.26 7.00
C HIS A 50 7.50 -7.57 5.50
N PHE A 51 8.25 -8.55 4.99
CA PHE A 51 8.16 -8.96 3.60
C PHE A 51 6.73 -9.43 3.24
N TYR A 52 6.13 -10.27 4.08
CA TYR A 52 4.74 -10.71 3.91
C TYR A 52 3.75 -9.55 4.11
N LEU A 53 4.00 -8.68 5.10
CA LEU A 53 3.21 -7.47 5.30
C LEU A 53 3.21 -6.61 4.04
N ALA A 54 4.37 -6.35 3.44
CA ALA A 54 4.47 -5.51 2.25
C ALA A 54 3.68 -6.10 1.08
N ALA A 55 3.74 -7.43 0.87
CA ALA A 55 2.98 -8.12 -0.17
C ALA A 55 1.46 -7.97 0.03
N LEU A 56 0.98 -8.28 1.22
CA LEU A 56 -0.43 -8.18 1.57
C LEU A 56 -0.92 -6.72 1.62
N TRP A 57 -0.05 -5.81 2.03
CA TRP A 57 -0.34 -4.38 2.02
C TRP A 57 -0.53 -3.86 0.59
N VAL A 58 0.38 -4.20 -0.35
CA VAL A 58 0.23 -3.84 -1.76
C VAL A 58 -1.09 -4.37 -2.32
N LEU A 59 -1.42 -5.63 -2.03
CA LEU A 59 -2.70 -6.22 -2.42
C LEU A 59 -3.87 -5.39 -1.86
N SER A 60 -3.83 -5.05 -0.58
CA SER A 60 -4.88 -4.31 0.11
C SER A 60 -5.06 -2.89 -0.44
N VAL A 61 -3.97 -2.15 -0.70
CA VAL A 61 -4.08 -0.77 -1.20
C VAL A 61 -4.55 -0.71 -2.65
N VAL A 62 -4.20 -1.71 -3.48
CA VAL A 62 -4.76 -1.83 -4.82
C VAL A 62 -6.27 -2.07 -4.74
N LEU A 63 -6.73 -2.96 -3.85
CA LEU A 63 -8.17 -3.18 -3.60
C LEU A 63 -8.89 -1.91 -3.09
N LEU A 64 -8.25 -1.11 -2.26
CA LEU A 64 -8.80 0.18 -1.79
C LEU A 64 -8.86 1.24 -2.90
N GLY A 65 -7.89 1.24 -3.81
CA GLY A 65 -7.87 2.15 -4.96
C GLY A 65 -9.02 1.93 -5.95
N MET A 66 -9.71 0.79 -5.85
CA MET A 66 -10.87 0.46 -6.65
C MET A 66 -12.12 1.11 -6.11
N GLY A 67 -12.77 1.93 -6.85
CA GLY A 67 -14.03 2.56 -6.42
C GLY A 67 -14.17 3.96 -6.98
N GLY A 68 -13.77 4.18 -8.23
CA GLY A 68 -13.93 5.46 -8.92
C GLY A 68 -15.36 5.73 -9.38
N LEU A 69 -15.57 6.92 -9.93
CA LEU A 69 -16.84 7.32 -10.55
C LEU A 69 -17.30 6.36 -11.66
N LEU A 70 -16.34 5.72 -12.34
CA LEU A 70 -16.65 4.70 -13.37
C LEU A 70 -17.37 3.47 -12.80
N ARG A 71 -17.05 3.07 -11.57
CA ARG A 71 -17.77 2.00 -10.88
C ARG A 71 -19.20 2.45 -10.51
N GLU A 72 -19.37 3.68 -10.04
CA GLU A 72 -20.69 4.23 -9.73
C GLU A 72 -21.55 4.29 -11.01
N ARG A 73 -20.93 4.58 -12.17
CA ARG A 73 -21.58 4.53 -13.47
C ARG A 73 -22.04 3.10 -13.82
N ALA A 74 -21.15 2.13 -13.67
CA ALA A 74 -21.46 0.71 -13.94
C ALA A 74 -22.61 0.18 -13.05
N THR A 75 -22.77 0.71 -11.83
CA THR A 75 -23.85 0.34 -10.89
C THR A 75 -25.09 1.21 -11.01
N GLY A 76 -25.11 2.19 -11.93
CA GLY A 76 -26.26 3.09 -12.14
C GLY A 76 -26.46 4.17 -11.06
N VAL A 77 -25.53 4.28 -10.10
CA VAL A 77 -25.63 5.23 -8.97
C VAL A 77 -25.00 6.59 -9.31
N SER A 78 -24.32 6.70 -10.45
CA SER A 78 -23.61 7.92 -10.88
C SER A 78 -24.52 9.15 -10.99
N SER A 79 -25.79 8.96 -11.39
CA SER A 79 -26.75 10.06 -11.51
C SER A 79 -27.00 10.79 -10.18
N PHE A 80 -27.02 10.09 -9.06
CA PHE A 80 -27.14 10.69 -7.73
C PHE A 80 -25.88 11.47 -7.33
N THR A 81 -24.70 10.94 -7.67
CA THR A 81 -23.43 11.57 -7.32
C THR A 81 -23.16 12.81 -8.14
N VAL A 82 -23.54 12.80 -9.43
CA VAL A 82 -23.41 13.95 -10.35
C VAL A 82 -24.47 15.03 -10.07
N ALA A 83 -25.63 14.68 -9.50
CA ALA A 83 -26.65 15.64 -9.07
C ALA A 83 -26.26 16.46 -7.81
N LEU A 84 -25.19 16.09 -7.10
CA LEU A 84 -24.72 16.87 -5.97
C LEU A 84 -24.10 18.19 -6.47
N PRO A 85 -24.36 19.34 -5.80
CA PRO A 85 -23.79 20.64 -6.17
C PRO A 85 -22.32 20.74 -5.74
N VAL A 86 -21.47 19.81 -6.19
CA VAL A 86 -20.05 19.68 -5.83
C VAL A 86 -19.24 19.37 -7.08
N SER A 87 -18.10 20.03 -7.25
CA SER A 87 -17.20 19.76 -8.37
C SER A 87 -16.68 18.31 -8.35
N ARG A 88 -16.55 17.69 -9.52
CA ARG A 88 -16.01 16.34 -9.68
C ARG A 88 -14.62 16.21 -9.08
N GLU A 89 -13.77 17.22 -9.29
CA GLU A 89 -12.43 17.27 -8.71
C GLU A 89 -12.46 17.16 -7.18
N ARG A 90 -13.39 17.86 -6.53
CA ARG A 90 -13.55 17.81 -5.07
C ARG A 90 -13.98 16.42 -4.59
N LEU A 91 -14.87 15.74 -5.33
CA LEU A 91 -15.28 14.37 -5.02
C LEU A 91 -14.09 13.41 -5.10
N VAL A 92 -13.31 13.48 -6.17
CA VAL A 92 -12.13 12.63 -6.37
C VAL A 92 -11.05 12.94 -5.34
N THR A 93 -10.79 14.22 -5.05
CA THR A 93 -9.80 14.64 -4.05
C THR A 93 -10.15 14.12 -2.65
N VAL A 94 -11.41 14.21 -2.23
CA VAL A 94 -11.84 13.68 -0.92
C VAL A 94 -11.67 12.16 -0.88
N ARG A 95 -12.04 11.45 -1.95
CA ARG A 95 -11.88 9.99 -2.05
C ARG A 95 -10.40 9.57 -2.01
N LEU A 96 -9.53 10.29 -2.74
CA LEU A 96 -8.08 10.11 -2.69
C LEU A 96 -7.53 10.29 -1.28
N SER A 97 -7.92 11.37 -0.61
CA SER A 97 -7.44 11.67 0.75
C SER A 97 -7.86 10.61 1.75
N VAL A 98 -9.10 10.13 1.69
CA VAL A 98 -9.58 9.01 2.54
C VAL A 98 -8.81 7.75 2.24
N GLY A 99 -8.57 7.42 0.96
CA GLY A 99 -7.80 6.24 0.57
C GLY A 99 -6.34 6.30 1.03
N VAL A 100 -5.68 7.45 0.92
CA VAL A 100 -4.31 7.64 1.45
C VAL A 100 -4.28 7.45 2.96
N LEU A 101 -5.22 8.03 3.71
CA LEU A 101 -5.31 7.84 5.17
C LEU A 101 -5.50 6.37 5.53
N GLN A 102 -6.33 5.64 4.79
CA GLN A 102 -6.53 4.21 4.97
C GLN A 102 -5.28 3.41 4.64
N ALA A 103 -4.57 3.73 3.55
CA ALA A 103 -3.30 3.09 3.18
C ALA A 103 -2.22 3.30 4.26
N VAL A 104 -2.13 4.51 4.81
CA VAL A 104 -1.23 4.81 5.94
C VAL A 104 -1.61 4.02 7.19
N ALA A 105 -2.90 3.95 7.52
CA ALA A 105 -3.38 3.16 8.66
C ALA A 105 -3.07 1.67 8.50
N LEU A 106 -3.25 1.11 7.28
CA LEU A 106 -2.87 -0.27 6.95
C LEU A 106 -1.36 -0.54 7.09
N ALA A 107 -0.50 0.47 6.98
CA ALA A 107 0.93 0.31 7.23
C ALA A 107 1.28 0.39 8.72
N ILE A 108 0.64 1.30 9.47
CA ILE A 108 0.98 1.59 10.87
C ILE A 108 0.39 0.55 11.83
N VAL A 109 -0.92 0.26 11.69
CA VAL A 109 -1.64 -0.56 12.68
C VAL A 109 -1.08 -1.98 12.80
N PRO A 110 -0.73 -2.70 11.72
CA PRO A 110 -0.10 -4.01 11.82
C PRO A 110 1.25 -3.97 12.53
N TRP A 111 2.07 -2.92 12.34
CA TRP A 111 3.33 -2.76 13.04
C TRP A 111 3.15 -2.51 14.54
N ILE A 112 2.13 -1.74 14.94
CA ILE A 112 1.77 -1.60 16.36
C ILE A 112 1.42 -2.97 16.94
N ALA A 113 0.60 -3.77 16.24
CA ALA A 113 0.25 -5.11 16.67
C ALA A 113 1.49 -6.02 16.81
N ILE A 114 2.42 -5.99 15.84
CA ILE A 114 3.69 -6.74 15.90
C ILE A 114 4.50 -6.34 17.13
N LEU A 115 4.67 -5.03 17.38
CA LEU A 115 5.43 -4.54 18.53
C LEU A 115 4.83 -5.02 19.87
N LEU A 116 3.50 -4.99 20.00
CA LEU A 116 2.80 -5.46 21.18
C LEU A 116 2.99 -6.98 21.40
N VAL A 117 2.79 -7.78 20.34
CA VAL A 117 2.94 -9.24 20.41
C VAL A 117 4.41 -9.63 20.64
N SER A 118 5.35 -8.98 19.99
CA SER A 118 6.78 -9.22 20.17
C SER A 118 7.22 -8.92 21.61
N SER A 119 6.74 -7.82 22.19
CA SER A 119 7.00 -7.47 23.58
C SER A 119 6.41 -8.50 24.57
N SER A 120 5.18 -8.97 24.33
CA SER A 120 4.53 -9.99 25.19
C SER A 120 5.22 -11.35 25.14
N ASN A 121 5.87 -11.67 24.02
CA ASN A 121 6.67 -12.90 23.86
C ASN A 121 8.11 -12.77 24.41
N GLY A 122 8.43 -11.69 25.14
CA GLY A 122 9.75 -11.48 25.75
C GLY A 122 10.87 -11.16 24.74
N ARG A 123 10.54 -10.84 23.50
CA ARG A 123 11.49 -10.51 22.41
C ARG A 123 11.21 -9.11 21.85
N PRO A 124 11.49 -8.03 22.62
CA PRO A 124 11.15 -6.67 22.18
C PRO A 124 11.91 -6.31 20.89
N PHE A 125 11.16 -5.85 19.90
CA PHE A 125 11.73 -5.34 18.66
C PHE A 125 12.01 -3.83 18.77
N PRO A 126 13.13 -3.31 18.24
CA PRO A 126 13.45 -1.88 18.31
C PRO A 126 12.41 -1.03 17.56
N ILE A 127 11.80 -0.08 18.25
CA ILE A 127 10.80 0.82 17.67
C ILE A 127 11.38 1.60 16.48
N SER A 128 12.66 2.00 16.55
CA SER A 128 13.33 2.69 15.43
C SER A 128 13.34 1.89 14.15
N GLN A 129 13.54 0.57 14.22
CA GLN A 129 13.48 -0.33 13.06
C GLN A 129 12.05 -0.46 12.53
N ALA A 130 11.07 -0.59 13.41
CA ALA A 130 9.66 -0.61 13.02
C ALA A 130 9.26 0.67 12.28
N CYS A 131 9.66 1.85 12.81
CA CYS A 131 9.44 3.12 12.14
C CYS A 131 10.12 3.18 10.76
N PHE A 132 11.34 2.63 10.64
CA PHE A 132 12.03 2.59 9.37
C PHE A 132 11.25 1.77 8.33
N TYR A 133 10.79 0.58 8.70
CA TYR A 133 9.96 -0.28 7.84
C TYR A 133 8.64 0.40 7.44
N VAL A 134 7.94 1.00 8.39
CA VAL A 134 6.67 1.72 8.13
C VAL A 134 6.88 2.87 7.16
N LEU A 135 7.94 3.65 7.34
CA LEU A 135 8.26 4.79 6.46
C LEU A 135 8.65 4.34 5.05
N LEU A 136 9.38 3.25 4.89
CA LEU A 136 9.66 2.66 3.57
C LEU A 136 8.38 2.18 2.89
N LEU A 137 7.51 1.51 3.65
CA LEU A 137 6.25 0.98 3.14
C LEU A 137 5.31 2.10 2.70
N ILE A 138 5.14 3.15 3.50
CA ILE A 138 4.33 4.32 3.14
C ILE A 138 4.98 5.08 1.98
N GLY A 139 6.26 5.44 2.11
CA GLY A 139 6.94 6.30 1.14
C GLY A 139 7.04 5.68 -0.25
N GLY A 140 7.41 4.40 -0.34
CA GLY A 140 7.45 3.68 -1.62
C GLY A 140 6.10 3.11 -2.03
N GLY A 141 5.33 2.64 -1.05
CA GLY A 141 4.09 1.92 -1.28
C GLY A 141 2.96 2.77 -1.86
N LEU A 142 2.90 4.07 -1.54
CA LEU A 142 1.90 4.98 -2.11
C LEU A 142 1.92 5.03 -3.65
N VAL A 143 3.04 4.67 -4.29
CA VAL A 143 3.09 4.54 -5.75
C VAL A 143 2.14 3.44 -6.25
N TYR A 144 2.07 2.30 -5.55
CA TYR A 144 1.13 1.20 -5.90
C TYR A 144 -0.32 1.64 -5.78
N PHE A 145 -0.64 2.39 -4.72
CA PHE A 145 -1.96 2.97 -4.54
C PHE A 145 -2.29 3.98 -5.64
N ALA A 146 -1.35 4.85 -6.00
CA ALA A 146 -1.51 5.84 -7.06
C ALA A 146 -1.73 5.19 -8.43
N VAL A 147 -0.99 4.12 -8.75
CA VAL A 147 -1.20 3.31 -9.97
C VAL A 147 -2.61 2.72 -9.99
N ALA A 148 -3.06 2.13 -8.86
CA ALA A 148 -4.38 1.53 -8.78
C ALA A 148 -5.50 2.56 -9.04
N ILE A 149 -5.40 3.75 -8.46
CA ILE A 149 -6.37 4.83 -8.67
C ILE A 149 -6.31 5.34 -10.11
N PHE A 150 -5.11 5.55 -10.67
CA PHE A 150 -4.95 5.99 -12.04
C PHE A 150 -5.57 4.99 -13.03
N VAL A 151 -5.30 3.71 -12.87
CA VAL A 151 -5.91 2.65 -13.69
C VAL A 151 -7.42 2.64 -13.52
N SER A 152 -7.93 2.76 -12.28
CA SER A 152 -9.37 2.77 -12.03
C SER A 152 -10.08 4.02 -12.55
N SER A 153 -9.35 5.08 -12.89
CA SER A 153 -9.90 6.27 -13.54
C SER A 153 -10.00 6.13 -15.07
N ILE A 154 -9.36 5.11 -15.65
CA ILE A 154 -9.33 4.90 -17.12
C ILE A 154 -10.11 3.65 -17.50
N VAL A 155 -10.02 2.59 -16.70
CA VAL A 155 -10.58 1.27 -17.01
C VAL A 155 -11.95 1.12 -16.34
N GLU A 156 -12.97 0.80 -17.15
CA GLU A 156 -14.32 0.54 -16.66
C GLU A 156 -14.45 -0.92 -16.18
N GLY A 157 -15.23 -1.11 -15.13
CA GLY A 157 -15.59 -2.42 -14.59
C GLY A 157 -15.06 -2.71 -13.19
N GLU A 158 -15.83 -3.48 -12.44
CA GLU A 158 -15.55 -3.76 -11.02
C GLU A 158 -14.35 -4.70 -10.84
N TYR A 159 -14.16 -5.66 -11.75
CA TYR A 159 -13.10 -6.68 -11.68
C TYR A 159 -11.97 -6.43 -12.67
N THR A 160 -12.24 -5.71 -13.77
CA THR A 160 -11.26 -5.41 -14.82
C THR A 160 -10.21 -4.41 -14.36
N ALA A 161 -10.62 -3.33 -13.67
CA ALA A 161 -9.69 -2.32 -13.17
C ALA A 161 -8.63 -2.90 -12.22
N PRO A 162 -9.01 -3.73 -11.20
CA PRO A 162 -8.02 -4.43 -10.37
C PRO A 162 -7.11 -5.37 -11.14
N ALA A 163 -7.66 -6.17 -12.01
CA ALA A 163 -6.88 -7.11 -12.80
C ALA A 163 -5.83 -6.39 -13.66
N VAL A 164 -6.23 -5.27 -14.30
CA VAL A 164 -5.32 -4.43 -15.07
C VAL A 164 -4.27 -3.76 -14.17
N ALA A 165 -4.68 -3.23 -12.99
CA ALA A 165 -3.73 -2.62 -12.06
C ALA A 165 -2.68 -3.61 -11.58
N TYR A 166 -3.08 -4.82 -11.17
CA TYR A 166 -2.12 -5.87 -10.82
C TYR A 166 -1.27 -6.30 -12.01
N GLY A 167 -1.84 -6.44 -13.20
CA GLY A 167 -1.12 -6.75 -14.42
C GLY A 167 -0.03 -5.73 -14.72
N VAL A 168 -0.33 -4.44 -14.62
CA VAL A 168 0.63 -3.33 -14.79
C VAL A 168 1.73 -3.41 -13.73
N LEU A 169 1.39 -3.63 -12.46
CA LEU A 169 2.38 -3.72 -11.38
C LEU A 169 3.31 -4.93 -11.55
N ILE A 170 2.77 -6.07 -11.93
CA ILE A 170 3.56 -7.28 -12.22
C ILE A 170 4.47 -7.04 -13.42
N LEU A 171 3.96 -6.45 -14.51
CA LEU A 171 4.75 -6.12 -15.68
C LEU A 171 5.92 -5.20 -15.35
N VAL A 172 5.65 -4.12 -14.59
CA VAL A 172 6.69 -3.20 -14.12
C VAL A 172 7.73 -3.92 -13.28
N ALA A 173 7.31 -4.79 -12.35
CA ALA A 173 8.22 -5.57 -11.52
C ALA A 173 9.11 -6.52 -12.37
N ILE A 174 8.55 -7.18 -13.38
CA ILE A 174 9.29 -8.06 -14.32
C ILE A 174 10.31 -7.23 -15.12
N VAL A 175 9.89 -6.11 -15.71
CA VAL A 175 10.76 -5.26 -16.51
C VAL A 175 11.89 -4.67 -15.66
N CYS A 176 11.59 -4.13 -14.49
CA CYS A 176 12.61 -3.61 -13.56
C CYS A 176 13.54 -4.71 -13.06
N GLY A 177 13.04 -5.92 -12.85
CA GLY A 177 13.85 -7.07 -12.43
C GLY A 177 14.76 -7.64 -13.53
N SER A 178 14.34 -7.54 -14.80
CA SER A 178 15.07 -8.11 -15.95
C SER A 178 16.25 -7.25 -16.40
N VAL A 179 16.18 -5.92 -16.23
CA VAL A 179 17.23 -4.99 -16.64
C VAL A 179 18.13 -4.66 -15.45
N SER A 180 19.38 -5.11 -15.47
CA SER A 180 20.32 -5.01 -14.34
C SER A 180 20.52 -3.58 -13.83
N LYS A 181 20.59 -2.59 -14.72
CA LYS A 181 20.69 -1.17 -14.34
C LYS A 181 19.40 -0.64 -13.68
N LEU A 182 18.22 -0.99 -14.24
CA LEU A 182 16.93 -0.61 -13.69
C LEU A 182 16.68 -1.26 -12.33
N ARG A 183 17.08 -2.52 -12.16
CA ARG A 183 16.98 -3.27 -10.90
C ARG A 183 17.68 -2.55 -9.74
N THR A 184 18.81 -1.91 -10.00
CA THR A 184 19.55 -1.21 -8.96
C THR A 184 18.86 0.06 -8.49
N TYR A 185 18.18 0.80 -9.38
CA TYR A 185 17.63 2.12 -9.08
C TYR A 185 16.10 2.15 -8.94
N LEU A 186 15.38 1.35 -9.73
CA LEU A 186 13.93 1.41 -9.86
C LEU A 186 13.19 0.19 -9.26
N ASP A 187 13.89 -0.71 -8.57
CA ASP A 187 13.23 -1.84 -7.90
C ASP A 187 12.47 -1.36 -6.66
N LEU A 188 11.23 -0.93 -6.92
CA LEU A 188 10.32 -0.42 -5.90
C LEU A 188 9.98 -1.50 -4.87
N TRP A 189 9.91 -2.78 -5.29
CA TRP A 189 9.65 -3.89 -4.39
C TRP A 189 10.75 -4.02 -3.33
N ARG A 190 12.01 -4.06 -3.75
CA ARG A 190 13.16 -4.11 -2.83
C ARG A 190 13.28 -2.87 -1.95
N PHE A 191 12.74 -1.75 -2.42
CA PHE A 191 12.69 -0.52 -1.63
C PHE A 191 11.69 -0.64 -0.49
N ILE A 192 10.42 -1.03 -0.77
CA ILE A 192 9.36 -1.13 0.26
C ILE A 192 9.58 -2.28 1.23
N THR A 193 10.20 -3.39 0.79
CA THR A 193 10.55 -4.51 1.66
C THR A 193 11.78 -4.25 2.52
N GLY A 194 12.53 -3.19 2.24
CA GLY A 194 13.76 -2.87 2.96
C GLY A 194 14.97 -3.75 2.59
N ASP A 195 14.84 -4.66 1.59
CA ASP A 195 15.93 -5.57 1.19
C ASP A 195 17.21 -4.85 0.78
N ARG A 196 17.11 -3.61 0.29
CA ARG A 196 18.29 -2.75 -0.01
C ARG A 196 19.10 -2.36 1.21
N TYR A 197 18.45 -2.23 2.35
CA TYR A 197 19.01 -1.71 3.59
C TYR A 197 19.25 -2.82 4.61
N TYR A 198 18.82 -4.04 4.29
CA TYR A 198 18.94 -5.19 5.17
C TYR A 198 20.37 -5.71 5.24
N ASN A 199 20.92 -5.68 6.43
CA ASN A 199 22.25 -6.23 6.72
C ASN A 199 22.10 -7.68 7.19
N ARG A 200 22.64 -8.62 6.41
CA ARG A 200 22.54 -10.07 6.69
C ARG A 200 23.32 -10.52 7.93
N THR A 201 24.26 -9.72 8.42
CA THR A 201 25.04 -10.08 9.62
C THR A 201 24.37 -9.63 10.90
N THR A 202 23.77 -8.45 10.90
CA THR A 202 23.06 -7.89 12.07
C THR A 202 21.55 -8.17 12.06
N HIS A 203 21.01 -8.60 10.93
CA HIS A 203 19.57 -8.77 10.68
C HIS A 203 18.72 -7.51 10.92
N LEU A 204 19.34 -6.33 10.85
CA LEU A 204 18.73 -5.02 11.01
C LEU A 204 18.86 -4.20 9.72
N LEU A 205 17.97 -3.23 9.55
CA LEU A 205 18.15 -2.22 8.52
C LEU A 205 19.33 -1.32 8.91
N SER A 206 20.25 -1.12 7.98
CA SER A 206 21.47 -0.32 8.18
C SER A 206 21.61 0.71 7.06
N GLY A 207 22.32 1.82 7.39
CA GLY A 207 22.56 2.90 6.45
C GLY A 207 21.73 4.15 6.69
N PRO A 208 21.99 5.23 5.93
CA PRO A 208 21.23 6.47 6.03
C PRO A 208 19.81 6.29 5.52
N PHE A 209 18.87 6.99 6.15
CA PHE A 209 17.46 6.93 5.75
C PHE A 209 17.28 7.46 4.32
N PRO A 210 16.56 6.76 3.43
CA PRO A 210 16.51 7.05 2.00
C PRO A 210 15.54 8.18 1.64
N TRP A 211 15.73 9.37 2.16
CA TRP A 211 14.87 10.53 1.89
C TRP A 211 14.70 10.83 0.42
N PHE A 212 15.78 10.73 -0.37
CA PHE A 212 15.72 10.94 -1.80
C PHE A 212 14.80 9.92 -2.51
N GLY A 213 14.91 8.65 -2.15
CA GLY A 213 14.04 7.60 -2.71
C GLY A 213 12.56 7.84 -2.38
N ILE A 214 12.27 8.24 -1.14
CA ILE A 214 10.91 8.57 -0.71
C ILE A 214 10.37 9.79 -1.46
N ALA A 215 11.19 10.84 -1.63
CA ALA A 215 10.81 12.03 -2.38
C ALA A 215 10.50 11.69 -3.85
N CYS A 216 11.34 10.89 -4.51
CA CYS A 216 11.08 10.42 -5.88
C CYS A 216 9.77 9.63 -5.98
N CYS A 217 9.52 8.70 -5.07
CA CYS A 217 8.26 7.94 -5.02
C CYS A 217 7.06 8.86 -4.78
N GLY A 218 7.20 9.85 -3.90
CA GLY A 218 6.17 10.87 -3.65
C GLY A 218 5.86 11.70 -4.90
N CYS A 219 6.87 12.11 -5.66
CA CYS A 219 6.68 12.81 -6.93
C CYS A 219 5.95 11.94 -7.96
N ILE A 220 6.34 10.67 -8.10
CA ILE A 220 5.66 9.72 -9.00
C ILE A 220 4.19 9.55 -8.60
N ALA A 221 3.91 9.34 -7.33
CA ALA A 221 2.55 9.20 -6.82
C ALA A 221 1.73 10.48 -7.08
N ALA A 222 2.30 11.66 -6.85
CA ALA A 222 1.64 12.95 -7.12
C ALA A 222 1.30 13.12 -8.60
N VAL A 223 2.21 12.78 -9.52
CA VAL A 223 1.95 12.84 -10.97
C VAL A 223 0.80 11.91 -11.36
N LEU A 224 0.77 10.69 -10.84
CA LEU A 224 -0.29 9.72 -11.10
C LEU A 224 -1.65 10.20 -10.53
N PHE A 225 -1.66 10.80 -9.34
CA PHE A 225 -2.88 11.39 -8.77
C PHE A 225 -3.40 12.57 -9.60
N LEU A 226 -2.51 13.46 -10.06
CA LEU A 226 -2.89 14.55 -10.96
C LEU A 226 -3.41 14.01 -12.30
N GLY A 227 -2.78 12.96 -12.83
CA GLY A 227 -3.26 12.27 -14.02
C GLY A 227 -4.66 11.69 -13.86
N SER A 228 -4.94 11.08 -12.71
CA SER A 228 -6.26 10.54 -12.36
C SER A 228 -7.32 11.65 -12.26
N LEU A 229 -6.99 12.80 -11.65
CA LEU A 229 -7.90 13.95 -11.56
C LEU A 229 -8.26 14.49 -12.95
N ARG A 230 -7.26 14.64 -13.83
CA ARG A 230 -7.48 15.09 -15.22
C ARG A 230 -8.28 14.09 -16.04
N ALA A 231 -7.96 12.80 -15.92
CA ALA A 231 -8.69 11.74 -16.61
C ALA A 231 -10.18 11.76 -16.24
N THR A 232 -10.49 11.89 -14.95
CA THR A 232 -11.86 11.96 -14.47
C THR A 232 -12.57 13.28 -14.85
N GLY A 233 -11.82 14.40 -14.89
CA GLY A 233 -12.38 15.70 -15.28
C GLY A 233 -12.83 15.77 -16.75
N ASN A 234 -12.14 15.04 -17.63
CA ASN A 234 -12.39 15.03 -19.08
C ASN A 234 -13.40 13.96 -19.53
N GLN A 235 -13.94 13.15 -18.59
CA GLN A 235 -14.95 12.14 -18.94
C GLN A 235 -16.33 12.77 -19.00
N ASP A 236 -17.04 12.57 -20.13
CA ASP A 236 -18.45 12.88 -20.27
C ASP A 236 -19.30 11.78 -19.63
N PHE A 237 -20.07 12.16 -18.62
CA PHE A 237 -21.00 11.29 -17.89
C PHE A 237 -22.45 11.57 -18.26
#